data_e32bfec11f17a565e58f023a31edc357
#
_entry.id   e32bfec11f17a565e58f023a31edc357
#
_cell.length_a   1.000
_cell.length_b   1.000
_cell.length_c   1.000
_cell.angle_alpha   90.00
_cell.angle_beta   90.00
_cell.angle_gamma   90.00
#
_symmetry.space_group_name_H-M   'P 1'
#
loop_
_entity.id
_entity.type
_entity.pdbx_description
1 polymer ?
#
loop_
_entity_poly.entity_id
_entity_poly.type
_entity_poly.pdbx_seq_one_letter_code
_entity_poly.pdbx_strand_id
1 'polypeptide(L)'
;DWLKFAAVVAQLAILSLLVVAFNVETQAFRYVLALSAVGFVIHHLLPLRFRITFFGLLSIVALIVAFGVEGAWAEAVWLLGLGGLLIGLAHVPIPFLARIALIVGTTGGLMAMRAGVFPAPWNGLLWPAFGAMFMFRGMIYLYDLRTNAAPFSLSRAVAYFFMLPTVCFPLFPVIDYKAF
;
A
#
# COMPACT_ATOMS: atom_id res chain seq x y z
N ASP A 1 17.30 -9.59 -20.63
CA ASP A 1 16.19 -9.89 -21.58
C ASP A 1 15.46 -8.63 -22.04
N TRP A 2 16.13 -7.79 -22.83
CA TRP A 2 15.58 -6.53 -23.34
C TRP A 2 14.33 -6.72 -24.21
N LEU A 3 14.21 -7.85 -24.90
CA LEU A 3 13.03 -8.15 -25.72
C LEU A 3 11.78 -8.34 -24.87
N LYS A 4 11.89 -9.06 -23.74
CA LYS A 4 10.78 -9.24 -22.80
C LYS A 4 10.39 -7.92 -22.15
N PHE A 5 11.38 -7.10 -21.79
CA PHE A 5 11.14 -5.76 -21.25
C PHE A 5 10.38 -4.89 -22.26
N ALA A 6 10.85 -4.81 -23.51
CA ALA A 6 10.18 -4.05 -24.56
C ALA A 6 8.74 -4.55 -24.81
N ALA A 7 8.52 -5.87 -24.81
CA ALA A 7 7.19 -6.45 -24.96
C ALA A 7 6.24 -6.02 -23.83
N VAL A 8 6.71 -6.06 -22.56
CA VAL A 8 5.90 -5.62 -21.39
C VAL A 8 5.62 -4.11 -21.46
N VAL A 9 6.59 -3.29 -21.84
CA VAL A 9 6.38 -1.85 -22.00
C VAL A 9 5.34 -1.57 -23.10
N ALA A 10 5.41 -2.27 -24.23
CA ALA A 10 4.42 -2.14 -25.30
C ALA A 10 3.01 -2.55 -24.84
N GLN A 11 2.90 -3.66 -24.10
CA GLN A 11 1.63 -4.09 -23.51
C GLN A 11 1.06 -3.06 -22.53
N LEU A 12 1.88 -2.50 -21.64
CA LEU A 12 1.46 -1.45 -20.72
C LEU A 12 1.03 -0.17 -21.45
N ALA A 13 1.72 0.22 -22.50
CA ALA A 13 1.35 1.36 -23.33
C ALA A 13 0.00 1.15 -24.03
N ILE A 14 -0.21 -0.04 -24.64
CA ILE A 14 -1.49 -0.39 -25.27
C ILE A 14 -2.61 -0.40 -24.23
N LEU A 15 -2.40 -1.03 -23.07
CA LEU A 15 -3.38 -1.05 -21.99
C LEU A 15 -3.74 0.38 -21.54
N SER A 16 -2.74 1.23 -21.33
CA SER A 16 -2.96 2.62 -20.92
C SER A 16 -3.76 3.39 -21.97
N LEU A 17 -3.46 3.21 -23.26
CA LEU A 17 -4.20 3.82 -24.37
C LEU A 17 -5.66 3.34 -24.41
N LEU A 18 -5.90 2.05 -24.25
CA LEU A 18 -7.26 1.48 -24.22
C LEU A 18 -8.06 2.04 -23.04
N VAL A 19 -7.49 2.08 -21.85
CA VAL A 19 -8.15 2.62 -20.65
C VAL A 19 -8.52 4.10 -20.84
N VAL A 20 -7.66 4.89 -21.46
CA VAL A 20 -7.95 6.30 -21.76
C VAL A 20 -8.97 6.44 -22.87
N ALA A 21 -8.82 5.70 -23.99
CA ALA A 21 -9.69 5.81 -25.16
C ALA A 21 -11.13 5.40 -24.87
N PHE A 22 -11.34 4.36 -24.08
CA PHE A 22 -12.67 3.84 -23.72
C PHE A 22 -13.22 4.40 -22.41
N ASN A 23 -12.52 5.34 -21.78
CA ASN A 23 -12.90 5.88 -20.46
C ASN A 23 -13.22 4.78 -19.42
N VAL A 24 -12.43 3.70 -19.44
CA VAL A 24 -12.56 2.61 -18.48
C VAL A 24 -12.09 3.12 -17.13
N GLU A 25 -12.89 2.92 -16.08
CA GLU A 25 -12.56 3.30 -14.72
C GLU A 25 -12.45 4.82 -14.43
N THR A 26 -12.19 5.14 -13.18
CA THR A 26 -12.09 6.50 -12.66
C THR A 26 -10.85 7.24 -13.18
N GLN A 27 -10.89 8.56 -13.09
CA GLN A 27 -9.73 9.40 -13.44
C GLN A 27 -8.51 9.07 -12.56
N ALA A 28 -8.73 8.81 -11.27
CA ALA A 28 -7.68 8.40 -10.35
C ALA A 28 -6.99 7.11 -10.81
N PHE A 29 -7.75 6.11 -11.26
CA PHE A 29 -7.19 4.87 -11.79
C PHE A 29 -6.28 5.10 -13.01
N ARG A 30 -6.69 5.99 -13.93
CA ARG A 30 -5.89 6.32 -15.13
C ARG A 30 -4.54 6.93 -14.77
N TYR A 31 -4.50 7.85 -13.80
CA TYR A 31 -3.24 8.44 -13.33
C TYR A 31 -2.35 7.41 -12.62
N VAL A 32 -2.94 6.56 -11.77
CA VAL A 32 -2.18 5.50 -11.09
C VAL A 32 -1.63 4.49 -12.09
N LEU A 33 -2.39 4.13 -13.13
CA LEU A 33 -1.93 3.24 -14.20
C LEU A 33 -0.76 3.85 -14.97
N ALA A 34 -0.88 5.12 -15.38
CA ALA A 34 0.21 5.84 -16.07
C ALA A 34 1.46 5.94 -15.19
N LEU A 35 1.28 6.28 -13.91
CA LEU A 35 2.38 6.33 -12.94
C LEU A 35 3.05 4.96 -12.77
N SER A 36 2.25 3.89 -12.73
CA SER A 36 2.76 2.51 -12.63
C SER A 36 3.53 2.09 -13.88
N ALA A 37 3.06 2.46 -15.07
CA ALA A 37 3.74 2.18 -16.33
C ALA A 37 5.10 2.88 -16.42
N VAL A 38 5.14 4.18 -16.09
CA VAL A 38 6.39 4.95 -16.01
C VAL A 38 7.31 4.41 -14.91
N GLY A 39 6.72 4.12 -13.74
CA GLY A 39 7.43 3.54 -12.61
C GLY A 39 8.06 2.19 -12.93
N PHE A 40 7.39 1.34 -13.71
CA PHE A 40 7.94 0.06 -14.17
C PHE A 40 9.22 0.25 -15.00
N VAL A 41 9.21 1.20 -15.92
CA VAL A 41 10.38 1.50 -16.75
C VAL A 41 11.55 1.98 -15.90
N ILE A 42 11.30 2.94 -14.99
CA ILE A 42 12.32 3.47 -14.08
C ILE A 42 12.85 2.37 -13.18
N HIS A 43 11.95 1.56 -12.58
CA HIS A 43 12.32 0.46 -11.69
C HIS A 43 13.24 -0.57 -12.40
N HIS A 44 12.99 -0.86 -13.66
CA HIS A 44 13.83 -1.78 -14.44
C HIS A 44 15.26 -1.25 -14.62
N LEU A 45 15.41 0.06 -14.84
CA LEU A 45 16.71 0.71 -15.07
C LEU A 45 17.49 0.93 -13.76
N LEU A 46 16.82 0.90 -12.61
CA LEU A 46 17.45 1.14 -11.31
C LEU A 46 18.33 -0.03 -10.85
N PRO A 47 19.48 0.26 -10.18
CA PRO A 47 20.28 -0.76 -9.50
C PRO A 47 19.43 -1.48 -8.43
N LEU A 48 19.68 -2.78 -8.23
CA LEU A 48 18.91 -3.65 -7.31
C LEU A 48 18.74 -3.05 -5.90
N ARG A 49 19.78 -2.39 -5.37
CA ARG A 49 19.78 -1.79 -4.03
C ARG A 49 18.72 -0.70 -3.82
N PHE A 50 18.30 -0.02 -4.88
CA PHE A 50 17.34 1.08 -4.81
C PHE A 50 15.91 0.68 -5.19
N ARG A 51 15.70 -0.51 -5.75
CA ARG A 51 14.40 -0.94 -6.29
C ARG A 51 13.30 -0.95 -5.24
N ILE A 52 13.57 -1.50 -4.04
CA ILE A 52 12.57 -1.57 -2.96
C ILE A 52 12.21 -0.18 -2.46
N THR A 53 13.22 0.68 -2.25
CA THR A 53 12.97 2.05 -1.80
C THR A 53 12.18 2.85 -2.85
N PHE A 54 12.56 2.72 -4.11
CA PHE A 54 11.83 3.35 -5.22
C PHE A 54 10.39 2.85 -5.32
N PHE A 55 10.17 1.53 -5.19
CA PHE A 55 8.84 0.95 -5.20
C PHE A 55 7.97 1.46 -4.05
N GLY A 56 8.53 1.58 -2.84
CA GLY A 56 7.84 2.16 -1.70
C GLY A 56 7.45 3.63 -1.92
N LEU A 57 8.37 4.44 -2.44
CA LEU A 57 8.10 5.84 -2.79
C LEU A 57 7.05 5.95 -3.89
N LEU A 58 7.15 5.14 -4.94
CA LEU A 58 6.17 5.10 -6.03
C LEU A 58 4.77 4.75 -5.50
N SER A 59 4.67 3.80 -4.56
CA SER A 59 3.40 3.41 -3.94
C SER A 59 2.79 4.56 -3.12
N ILE A 60 3.60 5.30 -2.36
CA ILE A 60 3.15 6.49 -1.62
C ILE A 60 2.67 7.59 -2.60
N VAL A 61 3.43 7.86 -3.65
CA VAL A 61 3.05 8.84 -4.67
C VAL A 61 1.74 8.42 -5.36
N ALA A 62 1.60 7.14 -5.72
CA ALA A 62 0.38 6.62 -6.33
C ALA A 62 -0.83 6.77 -5.41
N LEU A 63 -0.66 6.53 -4.10
CA LEU A 63 -1.70 6.75 -3.09
C LEU A 63 -2.09 8.22 -3.01
N ILE A 64 -1.11 9.12 -2.91
CA ILE A 64 -1.36 10.57 -2.87
C ILE A 64 -2.09 11.04 -4.13
N VAL A 65 -1.69 10.55 -5.30
CA VAL A 65 -2.35 10.87 -6.57
C VAL A 65 -3.78 10.33 -6.60
N ALA A 66 -4.00 9.09 -6.17
CA ALA A 66 -5.34 8.48 -6.15
C ALA A 66 -6.32 9.28 -5.30
N PHE A 67 -5.92 9.65 -4.08
CA PHE A 67 -6.76 10.46 -3.19
C PHE A 67 -6.84 11.92 -3.64
N GLY A 68 -5.75 12.48 -4.15
CA GLY A 68 -5.68 13.88 -4.57
C GLY A 68 -6.58 14.21 -5.76
N VAL A 69 -6.72 13.30 -6.72
CA VAL A 69 -7.63 13.44 -7.87
C VAL A 69 -9.09 13.47 -7.42
N GLU A 70 -9.44 12.75 -6.37
CA GLU A 70 -10.78 12.76 -5.75
C GLU A 70 -10.96 13.94 -4.77
N GLY A 71 -9.98 14.84 -4.65
CA GLY A 71 -10.03 15.96 -3.71
C GLY A 71 -9.85 15.57 -2.24
N ALA A 72 -9.43 14.36 -1.97
CA ALA A 72 -9.35 13.74 -0.64
C ALA A 72 -7.91 13.74 -0.09
N TRP A 73 -7.22 14.89 -0.13
CA TRP A 73 -5.85 15.03 0.36
C TRP A 73 -5.69 14.75 1.86
N ALA A 74 -6.68 15.16 2.65
CA ALA A 74 -6.66 14.92 4.08
C ALA A 74 -6.69 13.42 4.40
N GLU A 75 -7.47 12.64 3.67
CA GLU A 75 -7.56 11.20 3.81
C GLU A 75 -6.24 10.50 3.45
N ALA A 76 -5.53 10.98 2.43
CA ALA A 76 -4.20 10.48 2.12
C ALA A 76 -3.22 10.69 3.29
N VAL A 77 -3.23 11.88 3.90
CA VAL A 77 -2.40 12.20 5.07
C VAL A 77 -2.77 11.31 6.26
N TRP A 78 -4.09 11.15 6.53
CA TRP A 78 -4.55 10.27 7.59
C TRP A 78 -4.16 8.81 7.35
N LEU A 79 -4.27 8.31 6.12
CA LEU A 79 -3.90 6.94 5.77
C LEU A 79 -2.39 6.69 5.98
N LEU A 80 -1.55 7.65 5.56
CA LEU A 80 -0.11 7.59 5.78
C LEU A 80 0.22 7.65 7.29
N GLY A 81 -0.43 8.54 8.02
CA GLY A 81 -0.23 8.69 9.46
C GLY A 81 -0.64 7.46 10.26
N LEU A 82 -1.83 6.93 10.01
CA LEU A 82 -2.33 5.72 10.66
C LEU A 82 -1.49 4.49 10.29
N GLY A 83 -1.09 4.38 9.02
CA GLY A 83 -0.22 3.32 8.58
C GLY A 83 1.16 3.39 9.23
N GLY A 84 1.74 4.58 9.30
CA GLY A 84 3.00 4.82 10.01
C GLY A 84 2.89 4.51 11.51
N LEU A 85 1.75 4.89 12.14
CA LEU A 85 1.47 4.56 13.53
C LEU A 85 1.45 3.03 13.76
N LEU A 86 0.74 2.28 12.93
CA LEU A 86 0.67 0.81 13.07
C LEU A 86 2.02 0.14 12.85
N ILE A 87 2.79 0.59 11.85
CA ILE A 87 4.16 0.12 11.64
C ILE A 87 5.02 0.45 12.86
N GLY A 88 4.92 1.67 13.40
CA GLY A 88 5.62 2.08 14.61
C GLY A 88 5.27 1.22 15.81
N LEU A 89 3.99 1.01 16.09
CA LEU A 89 3.51 0.17 17.18
C LEU A 89 4.01 -1.28 17.07
N ALA A 90 4.13 -1.81 15.85
CA ALA A 90 4.70 -3.14 15.62
C ALA A 90 6.18 -3.26 16.04
N HIS A 91 6.90 -2.13 16.19
CA HIS A 91 8.31 -2.10 16.54
C HIS A 91 8.64 -1.53 17.91
N VAL A 92 7.63 -1.18 18.70
CA VAL A 92 7.86 -0.72 20.09
C VAL A 92 8.58 -1.84 20.88
N PRO A 93 9.63 -1.53 21.66
CA PRO A 93 10.41 -2.51 22.42
C PRO A 93 9.67 -2.95 23.71
N ILE A 94 8.53 -3.59 23.55
CA ILE A 94 7.69 -4.13 24.60
C ILE A 94 7.40 -5.62 24.36
N PRO A 95 6.97 -6.38 25.37
CA PRO A 95 6.59 -7.77 25.19
C PRO A 95 5.58 -7.96 24.07
N PHE A 96 5.70 -9.06 23.30
CA PHE A 96 4.90 -9.32 22.11
C PHE A 96 3.40 -9.25 22.36
N LEU A 97 2.91 -9.79 23.50
CA LEU A 97 1.51 -9.75 23.88
C LEU A 97 1.00 -8.30 24.10
N ALA A 98 1.80 -7.46 24.78
CA ALA A 98 1.46 -6.05 24.98
C ALA A 98 1.42 -5.29 23.63
N ARG A 99 2.32 -5.60 22.71
CA ARG A 99 2.33 -5.06 21.36
C ARG A 99 1.07 -5.43 20.58
N ILE A 100 0.66 -6.70 20.62
CA ILE A 100 -0.60 -7.14 20.02
C ILE A 100 -1.78 -6.40 20.66
N ALA A 101 -1.83 -6.31 21.98
CA ALA A 101 -2.92 -5.62 22.69
C ALA A 101 -3.04 -4.14 22.27
N LEU A 102 -1.91 -3.44 22.09
CA LEU A 102 -1.90 -2.06 21.58
C LEU A 102 -2.43 -1.96 20.15
N ILE A 103 -1.99 -2.84 19.25
CA ILE A 103 -2.43 -2.85 17.85
C ILE A 103 -3.93 -3.20 17.78
N VAL A 104 -4.38 -4.20 18.51
CA VAL A 104 -5.80 -4.59 18.58
C VAL A 104 -6.63 -3.46 19.20
N GLY A 105 -6.15 -2.81 20.25
CA GLY A 105 -6.81 -1.66 20.87
C GLY A 105 -6.93 -0.48 19.90
N THR A 106 -5.86 -0.16 19.17
CA THR A 106 -5.86 0.91 18.15
C THR A 106 -6.83 0.58 17.01
N THR A 107 -6.78 -0.64 16.46
CA THR A 107 -7.70 -1.06 15.40
C THR A 107 -9.13 -1.19 15.89
N GLY A 108 -9.36 -1.60 17.13
CA GLY A 108 -10.67 -1.60 17.77
C GLY A 108 -11.24 -0.19 17.92
N GLY A 109 -10.43 0.78 18.32
CA GLY A 109 -10.81 2.20 18.35
C GLY A 109 -11.19 2.74 16.97
N LEU A 110 -10.41 2.41 15.94
CA LEU A 110 -10.73 2.75 14.56
C LEU A 110 -12.04 2.11 14.08
N MET A 111 -12.29 0.85 14.46
CA MET A 111 -13.55 0.18 14.16
C MET A 111 -14.75 0.82 14.89
N ALA A 112 -14.58 1.28 16.12
CA ALA A 112 -15.61 2.02 16.84
C ALA A 112 -15.93 3.36 16.17
N MET A 113 -14.92 4.08 15.67
CA MET A 113 -15.12 5.28 14.83
C MET A 113 -15.87 4.94 13.53
N ARG A 114 -15.53 3.86 12.87
CA ARG A 114 -16.24 3.40 11.67
C ARG A 114 -17.71 3.06 11.95
N ALA A 115 -17.97 2.49 13.11
CA ALA A 115 -19.32 2.16 13.58
C ALA A 115 -20.14 3.37 14.05
N GLY A 116 -19.55 4.59 14.03
CA GLY A 116 -20.21 5.81 14.46
C GLY A 116 -20.30 6.02 15.97
N VAL A 117 -19.59 5.21 16.76
CA VAL A 117 -19.53 5.37 18.22
C VAL A 117 -18.77 6.68 18.57
N PHE A 118 -17.74 7.00 17.80
CA PHE A 118 -16.98 8.23 17.93
C PHE A 118 -16.90 8.96 16.57
N PRO A 119 -16.87 10.31 16.56
CA PRO A 119 -16.69 11.05 15.31
C PRO A 119 -15.30 10.79 14.75
N ALA A 120 -15.24 10.47 13.44
CA ALA A 120 -13.99 10.35 12.72
C ALA A 120 -13.62 11.70 12.09
N PRO A 121 -12.36 12.15 12.14
CA PRO A 121 -11.91 13.40 11.52
C PRO A 121 -11.72 13.31 10.00
N TRP A 122 -12.01 12.15 9.39
CA TRP A 122 -11.92 11.85 7.96
C TRP A 122 -13.24 11.32 7.44
N ASN A 123 -13.39 11.29 6.10
CA ASN A 123 -14.61 10.76 5.48
C ASN A 123 -14.52 9.27 5.12
N GLY A 124 -15.61 8.74 4.55
CA GLY A 124 -15.78 7.30 4.33
C GLY A 124 -14.78 6.64 3.38
N LEU A 125 -14.07 7.41 2.53
CA LEU A 125 -13.11 6.90 1.55
C LEU A 125 -11.88 6.23 2.19
N LEU A 126 -11.52 6.63 3.40
CA LEU A 126 -10.36 6.07 4.10
C LEU A 126 -10.56 4.59 4.47
N TRP A 127 -11.77 4.18 4.85
CA TRP A 127 -12.01 2.86 5.43
C TRP A 127 -11.72 1.68 4.48
N PRO A 128 -12.21 1.69 3.21
CA PRO A 128 -11.88 0.63 2.28
C PRO A 128 -10.38 0.52 2.00
N ALA A 129 -9.73 1.67 1.79
CA ALA A 129 -8.29 1.72 1.53
C ALA A 129 -7.49 1.19 2.73
N PHE A 130 -7.82 1.66 3.95
CA PHE A 130 -7.16 1.22 5.17
C PHE A 130 -7.35 -0.29 5.42
N GLY A 131 -8.57 -0.80 5.26
CA GLY A 131 -8.85 -2.24 5.41
C GLY A 131 -8.09 -3.09 4.41
N ALA A 132 -8.08 -2.69 3.13
CA ALA A 132 -7.40 -3.41 2.07
C ALA A 132 -5.86 -3.41 2.23
N MET A 133 -5.29 -2.31 2.73
CA MET A 133 -3.83 -2.18 2.84
C MET A 133 -3.27 -2.74 4.15
N PHE A 134 -3.99 -2.59 5.27
CA PHE A 134 -3.39 -2.85 6.58
C PHE A 134 -3.93 -4.08 7.31
N MET A 135 -5.20 -4.47 7.12
CA MET A 135 -5.81 -5.52 7.93
C MET A 135 -5.10 -6.87 7.79
N PHE A 136 -5.05 -7.43 6.60
CA PHE A 136 -4.41 -8.74 6.37
C PHE A 136 -2.88 -8.66 6.42
N ARG A 137 -2.32 -7.60 5.83
CA ARG A 137 -0.86 -7.42 5.83
C ARG A 137 -0.31 -7.25 7.23
N GLY A 138 -1.04 -6.56 8.11
CA GLY A 138 -0.66 -6.39 9.51
C GLY A 138 -0.58 -7.72 10.26
N MET A 139 -1.54 -8.62 10.06
CA MET A 139 -1.53 -9.95 10.69
C MET A 139 -0.30 -10.77 10.26
N ILE A 140 -0.06 -10.84 8.96
CA ILE A 140 1.08 -11.61 8.43
C ILE A 140 2.40 -10.98 8.86
N TYR A 141 2.50 -9.66 8.81
CA TYR A 141 3.68 -8.94 9.26
C TYR A 141 4.02 -9.21 10.74
N LEU A 142 3.03 -9.20 11.63
CA LEU A 142 3.22 -9.53 13.05
C LEU A 142 3.62 -10.98 13.25
N TYR A 143 3.08 -11.89 12.45
CA TYR A 143 3.50 -13.30 12.47
C TYR A 143 4.95 -13.46 12.03
N ASP A 144 5.35 -12.83 10.93
CA ASP A 144 6.74 -12.89 10.43
C ASP A 144 7.74 -12.23 11.39
N LEU A 145 7.35 -11.14 12.06
CA LEU A 145 8.16 -10.52 13.14
C LEU A 145 8.32 -11.47 14.34
N ARG A 146 7.26 -12.18 14.72
CA ARG A 146 7.33 -13.13 15.85
C ARG A 146 8.27 -14.29 15.55
N THR A 147 8.28 -14.78 14.32
CA THR A 147 9.08 -15.94 13.90
C THR A 147 10.49 -15.55 13.46
N ASN A 148 10.86 -14.25 13.54
CA ASN A 148 12.12 -13.72 13.00
C ASN A 148 12.38 -14.16 11.55
N ALA A 149 11.32 -14.31 10.76
CA ALA A 149 11.38 -14.84 9.40
C ALA A 149 12.11 -13.90 8.42
N ALA A 150 12.17 -12.59 8.73
CA ALA A 150 12.89 -11.60 7.92
C ALA A 150 13.46 -10.47 8.79
N PRO A 151 14.66 -9.94 8.46
CA PRO A 151 15.19 -8.76 9.13
C PRO A 151 14.32 -7.53 8.85
N PHE A 152 14.19 -6.68 9.87
CA PHE A 152 13.48 -5.42 9.71
C PHE A 152 14.20 -4.48 8.74
N SER A 153 13.46 -3.92 7.81
CA SER A 153 13.89 -2.82 6.93
C SER A 153 12.73 -1.86 6.77
N LEU A 154 12.94 -0.58 7.13
CA LEU A 154 11.90 0.44 7.04
C LEU A 154 11.41 0.61 5.60
N SER A 155 12.31 0.65 4.61
CA SER A 155 11.93 0.77 3.20
C SER A 155 11.10 -0.42 2.71
N ARG A 156 11.42 -1.64 3.17
CA ARG A 156 10.65 -2.85 2.88
C ARG A 156 9.28 -2.80 3.56
N ALA A 157 9.21 -2.41 4.83
CA ALA A 157 7.94 -2.29 5.56
C ALA A 157 7.02 -1.25 4.91
N VAL A 158 7.53 -0.07 4.57
CA VAL A 158 6.78 0.97 3.86
C VAL A 158 6.28 0.45 2.50
N ALA A 159 7.16 -0.15 1.69
CA ALA A 159 6.79 -0.71 0.40
C ALA A 159 5.70 -1.80 0.54
N TYR A 160 5.83 -2.67 1.54
CA TYR A 160 4.88 -3.75 1.82
C TYR A 160 3.50 -3.24 2.24
N PHE A 161 3.43 -2.29 3.16
CA PHE A 161 2.15 -1.80 3.67
C PHE A 161 1.44 -0.85 2.72
N PHE A 162 2.17 0.05 2.06
CA PHE A 162 1.58 1.06 1.18
C PHE A 162 1.43 0.62 -0.29
N MET A 163 1.82 -0.62 -0.63
CA MET A 163 1.52 -1.18 -1.94
C MET A 163 0.01 -1.18 -2.19
N LEU A 164 -0.42 -0.52 -3.26
CA LEU A 164 -1.83 -0.45 -3.63
C LEU A 164 -2.43 -1.85 -3.86
N PRO A 165 -3.70 -2.06 -3.51
CA PRO A 165 -4.40 -3.29 -3.84
C PRO A 165 -4.42 -3.53 -5.35
N THR A 166 -4.12 -4.75 -5.76
CA THR A 166 -4.19 -5.17 -7.17
C THR A 166 -5.53 -5.83 -7.48
N VAL A 167 -5.84 -6.03 -8.76
CA VAL A 167 -7.04 -6.76 -9.19
C VAL A 167 -7.06 -8.21 -8.66
N CYS A 168 -5.90 -8.77 -8.35
CA CYS A 168 -5.79 -10.10 -7.73
C CYS A 168 -6.07 -10.10 -6.22
N PHE A 169 -6.25 -8.92 -5.59
CA PHE A 169 -6.48 -8.79 -4.16
C PHE A 169 -7.60 -9.69 -3.60
N PRO A 170 -8.75 -9.88 -4.26
CA PRO A 170 -9.80 -10.78 -3.77
C PRO A 170 -9.39 -12.25 -3.72
N LEU A 171 -8.45 -12.67 -4.59
CA LEU A 171 -7.98 -14.06 -4.68
C LEU A 171 -6.71 -14.28 -3.85
N PHE A 172 -5.81 -13.31 -3.87
CA PHE A 172 -4.51 -13.34 -3.17
C PHE A 172 -4.29 -12.01 -2.44
N PRO A 173 -4.97 -11.80 -1.31
CA PRO A 173 -4.97 -10.50 -0.63
C PRO A 173 -3.61 -10.10 -0.08
N VAL A 174 -2.72 -11.06 0.14
CA VAL A 174 -1.45 -10.80 0.82
C VAL A 174 -0.33 -11.69 0.32
N ILE A 175 0.84 -11.08 0.16
CA ILE A 175 2.14 -11.76 0.00
C ILE A 175 2.82 -11.75 1.37
N ASP A 176 3.52 -12.82 1.73
CA ASP A 176 4.31 -12.88 2.98
C ASP A 176 5.39 -11.78 2.97
N TYR A 177 5.56 -11.11 4.10
CA TYR A 177 6.61 -10.08 4.24
C TYR A 177 8.02 -10.64 4.02
N LYS A 178 8.25 -11.89 4.41
CA LYS A 178 9.53 -12.59 4.18
C LYS A 178 9.85 -12.83 2.70
N ALA A 179 8.81 -12.93 1.86
CA ALA A 179 8.95 -13.13 0.42
C ALA A 179 9.04 -11.82 -0.36
N PHE A 180 8.68 -10.72 0.28
CA PHE A 180 8.69 -9.37 -0.28
C PHE A 180 10.07 -8.73 -0.12
#